data_6463e104812b06bda5f1f171456c73cb
#
_entry.id   6463e104812b06bda5f1f171456c73cb
#
_cell.length_a   1.000
_cell.length_b   1.000
_cell.length_c   1.000
_cell.angle_alpha   90.00
_cell.angle_beta   90.00
_cell.angle_gamma   90.00
#
_symmetry.space_group_name_H-M   'P 1'
#
loop_
_entity.id
_entity.type
_entity.pdbx_description
1 polymer ?
#
loop_
_entity_poly.entity_id
_entity_poly.type
_entity_poly.pdbx_seq_one_letter_code
_entity_poly.pdbx_strand_id
1 'polypeptide(L)'
;MMDSAKKSDALIMAEALRLVNEGVSVTFPVNGCSMLPFIVGGRDSVILEKPVDLCVGDVVLALTIPDNVLHLENVEKHYVIHRIVAFSGENVVLMGDGNLVQREYCKRTDVYAKVIGVVRPNGKKSLQGTFAERCAAKIWYILLPFRRYLLWIYKKVKK
;
A
#
# COMPACT_ATOMS: atom_id res chain seq x y z
N MET A 1 -26.11 0.05 -11.11
CA MET A 1 -25.67 0.57 -9.78
C MET A 1 -24.20 0.35 -9.47
N MET A 2 -23.56 -0.75 -9.85
CA MET A 2 -22.10 -0.97 -9.66
C MET A 2 -21.18 -0.02 -10.44
N ASP A 3 -21.63 0.50 -11.58
CA ASP A 3 -20.82 1.36 -12.47
C ASP A 3 -20.66 2.79 -11.92
N SER A 4 -21.66 3.31 -11.21
CA SER A 4 -21.64 4.65 -10.59
C SER A 4 -20.66 4.75 -9.42
N ALA A 5 -20.56 3.72 -8.57
CA ALA A 5 -19.63 3.69 -7.45
C ALA A 5 -18.17 3.60 -7.93
N LYS A 6 -17.89 2.74 -8.92
CA LYS A 6 -16.57 2.62 -9.54
C LYS A 6 -16.09 3.93 -10.18
N LYS A 7 -17.01 4.66 -10.81
CA LYS A 7 -16.72 5.96 -11.43
C LYS A 7 -16.44 7.04 -10.38
N SER A 8 -17.14 7.00 -9.25
CA SER A 8 -16.90 7.89 -8.10
C SER A 8 -15.52 7.64 -7.48
N ASP A 9 -15.16 6.38 -7.26
CA ASP A 9 -13.86 6.01 -6.68
C ASP A 9 -12.69 6.42 -7.58
N ALA A 10 -12.85 6.28 -8.89
CA ALA A 10 -11.85 6.72 -9.87
C ALA A 10 -11.64 8.25 -9.86
N LEU A 11 -12.71 9.03 -9.71
CA LEU A 11 -12.65 10.49 -9.61
C LEU A 11 -11.96 10.93 -8.31
N ILE A 12 -12.28 10.30 -7.19
CA ILE A 12 -11.66 10.58 -5.88
C ILE A 12 -10.16 10.27 -5.94
N MET A 13 -9.79 9.14 -6.56
CA MET A 13 -8.39 8.78 -6.75
C MET A 13 -7.66 9.79 -7.63
N ALA A 14 -8.23 10.18 -8.77
CA ALA A 14 -7.63 11.15 -9.69
C ALA A 14 -7.41 12.51 -9.00
N GLU A 15 -8.36 12.98 -8.21
CA GLU A 15 -8.24 14.24 -7.47
C GLU A 15 -7.19 14.14 -6.36
N ALA A 16 -7.14 13.03 -5.62
CA ALA A 16 -6.11 12.80 -4.62
C ALA A 16 -4.70 12.84 -5.23
N LEU A 17 -4.51 12.17 -6.38
CA LEU A 17 -3.23 12.17 -7.10
C LEU A 17 -2.84 13.56 -7.63
N ARG A 18 -3.81 14.35 -8.11
CA ARG A 18 -3.59 15.73 -8.54
C ARG A 18 -3.05 16.58 -7.39
N LEU A 19 -3.73 16.55 -6.24
CA LEU A 19 -3.33 17.31 -5.04
C LEU A 19 -1.95 16.89 -4.54
N VAL A 20 -1.67 15.58 -4.47
CA VAL A 20 -0.35 15.07 -4.08
C VAL A 20 0.74 15.56 -5.02
N ASN A 21 0.48 15.59 -6.33
CA ASN A 21 1.45 16.09 -7.30
C ASN A 21 1.72 17.59 -7.15
N GLU A 22 0.74 18.37 -6.70
CA GLU A 22 0.86 19.78 -6.35
C GLU A 22 1.55 20.02 -4.99
N GLY A 23 1.94 18.95 -4.29
CA GLY A 23 2.65 19.02 -3.01
C GLY A 23 1.71 19.12 -1.78
N VAL A 24 0.42 18.87 -1.97
CA VAL A 24 -0.57 18.88 -0.88
C VAL A 24 -0.67 17.47 -0.27
N SER A 25 -0.55 17.37 1.05
CA SER A 25 -0.79 16.10 1.77
C SER A 25 -2.28 15.76 1.76
N VAL A 26 -2.61 14.54 1.35
CA VAL A 26 -3.99 14.07 1.22
C VAL A 26 -4.27 12.92 2.18
N THR A 27 -5.35 13.00 2.94
CA THR A 27 -5.85 11.84 3.73
C THR A 27 -6.79 11.01 2.86
N PHE A 28 -6.40 9.75 2.62
CA PHE A 28 -7.11 8.84 1.71
C PHE A 28 -7.58 7.58 2.45
N PRO A 29 -8.87 7.17 2.33
CA PRO A 29 -9.37 5.97 2.96
C PRO A 29 -8.77 4.72 2.30
N VAL A 30 -8.46 3.72 3.11
CA VAL A 30 -7.92 2.44 2.62
C VAL A 30 -9.01 1.38 2.64
N ASN A 31 -9.09 0.60 1.57
CA ASN A 31 -9.95 -0.56 1.46
C ASN A 31 -9.12 -1.85 1.35
N GLY A 32 -9.75 -3.00 1.62
CA GLY A 32 -9.12 -4.30 1.52
C GLY A 32 -8.31 -4.71 2.75
N CYS A 33 -7.64 -5.85 2.64
CA CYS A 33 -6.92 -6.48 3.76
C CYS A 33 -5.44 -6.79 3.44
N SER A 34 -4.93 -6.29 2.31
CA SER A 34 -3.56 -6.59 1.85
C SER A 34 -2.47 -5.98 2.73
N MET A 35 -2.79 -4.96 3.53
CA MET A 35 -1.84 -4.29 4.42
C MET A 35 -2.00 -4.67 5.90
N LEU A 36 -2.76 -5.73 6.19
CA LEU A 36 -2.84 -6.28 7.55
C LEU A 36 -1.48 -6.79 8.05
N PRO A 37 -1.16 -6.64 9.32
CA PRO A 37 -1.96 -6.08 10.41
C PRO A 37 -1.77 -4.57 10.62
N PHE A 38 -0.88 -3.91 9.87
CA PHE A 38 -0.47 -2.53 10.12
C PHE A 38 -1.51 -1.49 9.69
N ILE A 39 -2.15 -1.70 8.52
CA ILE A 39 -3.22 -0.86 8.01
C ILE A 39 -4.43 -1.73 7.75
N VAL A 40 -5.57 -1.34 8.32
CA VAL A 40 -6.82 -2.10 8.24
C VAL A 40 -7.79 -1.37 7.33
N GLY A 41 -8.05 -1.93 6.16
CA GLY A 41 -9.00 -1.36 5.21
C GLY A 41 -10.42 -1.29 5.78
N GLY A 42 -11.17 -0.27 5.36
CA GLY A 42 -12.50 0.03 5.88
C GLY A 42 -12.50 0.64 7.30
N ARG A 43 -11.33 0.73 7.95
CA ARG A 43 -11.14 1.32 9.27
C ARG A 43 -10.19 2.50 9.27
N ASP A 44 -9.04 2.33 8.61
CA ASP A 44 -7.93 3.29 8.65
C ASP A 44 -7.90 4.12 7.36
N SER A 45 -7.35 5.32 7.48
CA SER A 45 -6.95 6.16 6.34
C SER A 45 -5.46 6.37 6.34
N VAL A 46 -4.88 6.68 5.19
CA VAL A 46 -3.46 6.99 5.05
C VAL A 46 -3.25 8.44 4.66
N ILE A 47 -2.14 9.02 5.09
CA ILE A 47 -1.70 10.33 4.65
C ILE A 47 -0.72 10.12 3.51
N LEU A 48 -1.07 10.63 2.34
CA LEU A 48 -0.32 10.55 1.10
C LEU A 48 0.43 11.85 0.84
N GLU A 49 1.70 11.75 0.49
CA GLU A 49 2.53 12.86 0.03
C GLU A 49 3.27 12.49 -1.25
N LYS A 50 3.81 13.51 -1.93
CA LYS A 50 4.64 13.32 -3.11
C LYS A 50 5.81 12.40 -2.77
N PRO A 51 6.10 11.37 -3.61
CA PRO A 51 7.17 10.43 -3.34
C PRO A 51 8.53 11.10 -3.49
N VAL A 52 9.28 11.19 -2.39
CA VAL A 52 10.66 11.67 -2.35
C VAL A 52 11.49 10.59 -1.66
N ASP A 53 12.69 10.31 -2.18
CA ASP A 53 13.67 9.38 -1.60
C ASP A 53 13.05 8.02 -1.18
N LEU A 54 12.53 7.30 -2.18
CA LEU A 54 11.93 5.99 -1.96
C LEU A 54 12.96 4.96 -1.49
N CYS A 55 12.66 4.30 -0.38
CA CYS A 55 13.48 3.27 0.24
C CYS A 55 12.69 1.97 0.41
N VAL A 56 13.44 0.85 0.52
CA VAL A 56 12.86 -0.43 0.95
C VAL A 56 12.24 -0.26 2.34
N GLY A 57 11.01 -0.72 2.51
CA GLY A 57 10.20 -0.55 3.71
C GLY A 57 9.17 0.57 3.61
N ASP A 58 9.30 1.51 2.70
CA ASP A 58 8.28 2.55 2.51
C ASP A 58 6.97 1.96 1.98
N VAL A 59 5.84 2.47 2.46
CA VAL A 59 4.51 2.16 1.92
C VAL A 59 4.15 3.21 0.89
N VAL A 60 3.72 2.78 -0.29
CA VAL A 60 3.45 3.67 -1.43
C VAL A 60 2.11 3.36 -2.09
N LEU A 61 1.53 4.39 -2.72
CA LEU A 61 0.45 4.25 -3.68
C LEU A 61 1.06 4.16 -5.07
N ALA A 62 0.86 3.05 -5.75
CA ALA A 62 1.43 2.79 -7.08
C ALA A 62 0.43 2.12 -8.02
N LEU A 63 0.67 2.29 -9.30
CA LEU A 63 -0.05 1.60 -10.38
C LEU A 63 0.76 0.37 -10.80
N THR A 64 0.25 -0.82 -10.52
CA THR A 64 1.03 -2.07 -10.55
C THR A 64 0.44 -3.12 -11.48
N ILE A 65 1.28 -4.12 -11.77
CA ILE A 65 0.91 -5.37 -12.44
C ILE A 65 1.26 -6.51 -11.48
N PRO A 66 0.33 -7.47 -11.26
CA PRO A 66 0.62 -8.67 -10.48
C PRO A 66 1.68 -9.56 -11.11
N ASP A 67 2.49 -10.23 -10.28
CA ASP A 67 3.59 -11.10 -10.71
C ASP A 67 3.13 -12.25 -11.63
N ASN A 68 1.99 -12.83 -11.32
CA ASN A 68 1.43 -13.97 -12.05
C ASN A 68 0.99 -13.67 -13.50
N VAL A 69 0.97 -12.40 -13.89
CA VAL A 69 0.53 -11.96 -15.23
C VAL A 69 1.56 -11.10 -15.97
N LEU A 70 2.77 -10.99 -15.44
CA LEU A 70 3.86 -10.20 -16.05
C LEU A 70 4.22 -10.62 -17.48
N HIS A 71 3.90 -11.86 -17.85
CA HIS A 71 4.19 -12.45 -19.17
C HIS A 71 3.05 -12.27 -20.17
N LEU A 72 1.92 -11.69 -19.75
CA LEU A 72 0.76 -11.48 -20.61
C LEU A 72 0.79 -10.07 -21.22
N GLU A 73 0.40 -9.99 -22.49
CA GLU A 73 0.17 -8.72 -23.15
C GLU A 73 -1.19 -8.13 -22.71
N ASN A 74 -1.29 -6.81 -22.62
CA ASN A 74 -2.52 -6.07 -22.26
C ASN A 74 -3.06 -6.35 -20.84
N VAL A 75 -2.17 -6.48 -19.86
CA VAL A 75 -2.58 -6.61 -18.45
C VAL A 75 -3.14 -5.29 -17.92
N GLU A 76 -4.31 -5.34 -17.33
CA GLU A 76 -4.91 -4.19 -16.67
C GLU A 76 -4.12 -3.84 -15.40
N LYS A 77 -3.58 -2.62 -15.37
CA LYS A 77 -2.91 -2.08 -14.20
C LYS A 77 -3.94 -1.64 -13.17
N HIS A 78 -3.61 -1.79 -11.89
CA HIS A 78 -4.46 -1.34 -10.81
C HIS A 78 -3.67 -0.60 -9.72
N TYR A 79 -4.35 0.33 -9.04
CA TYR A 79 -3.76 1.06 -7.92
C TYR A 79 -3.73 0.18 -6.67
N VAL A 80 -2.57 0.18 -6.01
CA VAL A 80 -2.37 -0.50 -4.73
C VAL A 80 -1.67 0.40 -3.73
N ILE A 81 -1.94 0.17 -2.46
CA ILE A 81 -1.15 0.72 -1.35
C ILE A 81 -0.39 -0.47 -0.75
N HIS A 82 0.89 -0.59 -1.13
CA HIS A 82 1.73 -1.72 -0.72
C HIS A 82 3.12 -1.24 -0.28
N ARG A 83 3.87 -2.13 0.35
CA ARG A 83 5.22 -1.87 0.84
C ARG A 83 6.26 -2.19 -0.21
N ILE A 84 7.26 -1.32 -0.36
CA ILE A 84 8.45 -1.58 -1.18
C ILE A 84 9.28 -2.66 -0.48
N VAL A 85 9.48 -3.78 -1.14
CA VAL A 85 10.28 -4.91 -0.62
C VAL A 85 11.63 -5.04 -1.33
N ALA A 86 11.75 -4.53 -2.54
CA ALA A 86 13.01 -4.49 -3.28
C ALA A 86 12.97 -3.46 -4.41
N PHE A 87 14.14 -3.13 -4.91
CA PHE A 87 14.35 -2.44 -6.20
C PHE A 87 15.10 -3.37 -7.15
N SER A 88 14.74 -3.36 -8.41
CA SER A 88 15.41 -4.10 -9.49
C SER A 88 15.59 -3.17 -10.69
N GLY A 89 16.71 -2.46 -10.73
CA GLY A 89 16.96 -1.38 -11.69
C GLY A 89 15.90 -0.28 -11.56
N GLU A 90 15.19 0.00 -12.65
CA GLU A 90 14.10 0.96 -12.70
C GLU A 90 12.77 0.44 -12.11
N ASN A 91 12.71 -0.86 -11.79
CA ASN A 91 11.50 -1.46 -11.26
C ASN A 91 11.46 -1.44 -9.74
N VAL A 92 10.27 -1.27 -9.21
CA VAL A 92 9.94 -1.35 -7.79
C VAL A 92 9.14 -2.63 -7.57
N VAL A 93 9.56 -3.43 -6.61
CA VAL A 93 8.87 -4.65 -6.19
C VAL A 93 8.07 -4.34 -4.94
N LEU A 94 6.77 -4.54 -5.02
CA LEU A 94 5.82 -4.25 -3.96
C LEU A 94 5.21 -5.53 -3.40
N MET A 95 4.87 -5.51 -2.11
CA MET A 95 4.15 -6.59 -1.45
C MET A 95 3.26 -6.01 -0.34
N GLY A 96 2.02 -6.48 -0.29
CA GLY A 96 1.14 -6.19 0.84
C GLY A 96 1.61 -6.90 2.11
N ASP A 97 1.53 -6.21 3.25
CA ASP A 97 1.92 -6.79 4.55
C ASP A 97 1.08 -8.02 4.93
N GLY A 98 -0.15 -8.10 4.43
CA GLY A 98 -1.05 -9.24 4.59
C GLY A 98 -0.92 -10.33 3.52
N ASN A 99 -0.10 -10.12 2.48
CA ASN A 99 0.12 -11.10 1.43
C ASN A 99 1.15 -12.14 1.86
N LEU A 100 0.97 -13.38 1.41
CA LEU A 100 1.86 -14.50 1.74
C LEU A 100 2.92 -14.75 0.67
N VAL A 101 2.55 -14.56 -0.60
CA VAL A 101 3.39 -14.87 -1.77
C VAL A 101 3.32 -13.77 -2.82
N GLN A 102 2.13 -13.22 -3.06
CA GLN A 102 1.87 -12.31 -4.17
C GLN A 102 2.73 -11.05 -4.07
N ARG A 103 3.48 -10.79 -5.12
CA ARG A 103 4.23 -9.55 -5.36
C ARG A 103 3.64 -8.83 -6.55
N GLU A 104 3.97 -7.57 -6.65
CA GLU A 104 3.55 -6.70 -7.73
C GLU A 104 4.72 -5.84 -8.17
N TYR A 105 4.69 -5.45 -9.43
CA TYR A 105 5.79 -4.74 -10.06
C TYR A 105 5.27 -3.46 -10.69
N CYS A 106 6.05 -2.41 -10.57
CA CYS A 106 5.84 -1.16 -11.28
C CYS A 106 7.16 -0.48 -11.60
N LYS A 107 7.14 0.51 -12.48
CA LYS A 107 8.27 1.42 -12.66
C LYS A 107 8.31 2.44 -11.52
N ARG A 108 9.46 3.04 -11.26
CA ARG A 108 9.56 4.16 -10.29
C ARG A 108 8.61 5.31 -10.65
N THR A 109 8.39 5.55 -11.94
CA THR A 109 7.46 6.55 -12.46
C THR A 109 5.98 6.25 -12.19
N ASP A 110 5.66 4.99 -11.92
CA ASP A 110 4.30 4.53 -11.60
C ASP A 110 4.02 4.56 -10.07
N VAL A 111 4.97 5.07 -9.27
CA VAL A 111 4.77 5.36 -7.84
C VAL A 111 4.30 6.80 -7.69
N TYR A 112 3.05 6.98 -7.34
CA TYR A 112 2.38 8.28 -7.32
C TYR A 112 2.44 8.99 -5.97
N ALA A 113 2.44 8.24 -4.87
CA ALA A 113 2.49 8.81 -3.54
C ALA A 113 3.22 7.90 -2.54
N LYS A 114 3.78 8.52 -1.51
CA LYS A 114 4.34 7.84 -0.34
C LYS A 114 3.39 8.03 0.84
N VAL A 115 3.15 6.97 1.59
CA VAL A 115 2.39 7.01 2.84
C VAL A 115 3.33 7.48 3.94
N ILE A 116 3.00 8.64 4.53
CA ILE A 116 3.77 9.23 5.64
C ILE A 116 3.10 9.01 7.00
N GLY A 117 1.84 8.60 7.01
CA GLY A 117 1.10 8.34 8.24
C GLY A 117 -0.16 7.52 8.03
N VAL A 118 -0.62 6.91 9.12
CA VAL A 118 -1.89 6.19 9.20
C VAL A 118 -2.78 6.86 10.24
N VAL A 119 -4.00 7.16 9.86
CA VAL A 119 -5.02 7.80 10.71
C VAL A 119 -6.03 6.72 11.12
N ARG A 120 -6.20 6.55 12.43
CA ARG A 120 -7.17 5.61 13.01
C ARG A 120 -8.53 6.30 13.22
N PRO A 121 -9.64 5.56 13.40
CA PRO A 121 -10.96 6.15 13.63
C PRO A 121 -11.06 7.06 14.86
N ASN A 122 -10.22 6.82 15.88
CA ASN A 122 -10.13 7.65 17.08
C ASN A 122 -9.27 8.92 16.90
N GLY A 123 -8.91 9.26 15.66
CA GLY A 123 -8.05 10.39 15.33
C GLY A 123 -6.57 10.18 15.62
N LYS A 124 -6.17 9.05 16.21
CA LYS A 124 -4.77 8.73 16.49
C LYS A 124 -3.99 8.56 15.20
N LYS A 125 -2.91 9.33 15.04
CA LYS A 125 -2.00 9.25 13.90
C LYS A 125 -0.78 8.42 14.26
N SER A 126 -0.35 7.55 13.36
CA SER A 126 0.89 6.79 13.45
C SER A 126 1.76 7.16 12.25
N LEU A 127 2.96 7.69 12.50
CA LEU A 127 3.91 8.05 11.45
C LEU A 127 4.46 6.81 10.78
N GLN A 128 4.60 6.85 9.46
CA GLN A 128 5.27 5.84 8.65
C GLN A 128 6.71 6.29 8.34
N GLY A 129 7.59 5.34 8.00
CA GLY A 129 8.99 5.62 7.67
C GLY A 129 9.88 5.95 8.87
N THR A 130 9.36 5.88 10.10
CA THR A 130 10.20 5.98 11.32
C THR A 130 11.09 4.76 11.46
N PHE A 131 12.21 4.90 12.18
CA PHE A 131 13.12 3.79 12.44
C PHE A 131 12.41 2.58 13.07
N ALA A 132 11.56 2.81 14.08
CA ALA A 132 10.79 1.77 14.73
C ALA A 132 9.82 1.05 13.77
N GLU A 133 9.15 1.79 12.90
CA GLU A 133 8.24 1.23 11.90
C GLU A 133 9.01 0.40 10.86
N ARG A 134 10.15 0.89 10.38
CA ARG A 134 11.02 0.15 9.45
C ARG A 134 11.55 -1.14 10.07
N CYS A 135 11.94 -1.13 11.34
CA CYS A 135 12.35 -2.34 12.07
C CYS A 135 11.18 -3.33 12.18
N ALA A 136 9.99 -2.86 12.55
CA ALA A 136 8.79 -3.70 12.62
C ALA A 136 8.44 -4.31 11.25
N ALA A 137 8.50 -3.53 10.19
CA ALA A 137 8.27 -4.00 8.82
C ALA A 137 9.30 -5.05 8.39
N LYS A 138 10.58 -4.84 8.73
CA LYS A 138 11.65 -5.79 8.43
C LYS A 138 11.47 -7.11 9.19
N ILE A 139 11.15 -7.05 10.49
CA ILE A 139 10.83 -8.23 11.30
C ILE A 139 9.63 -8.96 10.70
N TRP A 140 8.57 -8.22 10.34
CA TRP A 140 7.39 -8.79 9.70
C TRP A 140 7.70 -9.47 8.37
N TYR A 141 8.64 -8.93 7.60
CA TYR A 141 9.10 -9.55 6.34
C TYR A 141 9.89 -10.84 6.60
N ILE A 142 10.76 -10.88 7.63
CA ILE A 142 11.48 -12.09 8.04
C ILE A 142 10.51 -13.18 8.52
N LEU A 143 9.41 -12.79 9.16
CA LEU A 143 8.36 -13.71 9.61
C LEU A 143 7.44 -14.21 8.47
N LEU A 144 7.78 -13.95 7.21
CA LEU A 144 6.97 -14.37 6.06
C LEU A 144 6.55 -15.85 6.10
N PRO A 145 7.42 -16.83 6.45
CA PRO A 145 7.03 -18.24 6.55
C PRO A 145 5.94 -18.50 7.59
N PHE A 146 5.94 -17.72 8.67
CA PHE A 146 5.00 -17.85 9.78
C PHE A 146 3.79 -16.91 9.67
N ARG A 147 3.81 -15.97 8.73
CA ARG A 147 2.81 -14.91 8.55
C ARG A 147 1.39 -15.47 8.41
N ARG A 148 1.22 -16.63 7.77
CA ARG A 148 -0.07 -17.30 7.62
C ARG A 148 -0.73 -17.57 8.98
N TYR A 149 0.02 -18.10 9.93
CA TYR A 149 -0.46 -18.41 11.28
C TYR A 149 -0.72 -17.14 12.09
N LEU A 150 0.18 -16.16 12.00
CA LEU A 150 0.07 -14.88 12.69
C LEU A 150 -1.16 -14.10 12.23
N LEU A 151 -1.44 -14.05 10.93
CA LEU A 151 -2.63 -13.42 10.37
C LEU A 151 -3.90 -14.17 10.75
N TRP A 152 -3.86 -15.48 10.83
CA TRP A 152 -5.00 -16.29 11.29
C TRP A 152 -5.33 -15.98 12.75
N ILE A 153 -4.34 -15.95 13.65
CA ILE A 153 -4.51 -15.55 15.06
C ILE A 153 -5.06 -14.12 15.15
N TYR A 154 -4.46 -13.18 14.41
CA TYR A 154 -4.91 -11.79 14.38
C TYR A 154 -6.39 -11.65 13.98
N LYS A 155 -6.83 -12.39 12.94
CA LYS A 155 -8.23 -12.39 12.50
C LYS A 155 -9.18 -13.01 13.52
N LYS A 156 -8.72 -14.00 14.30
CA LYS A 156 -9.51 -14.62 15.38
C LYS A 156 -9.70 -13.71 16.60
N VAL A 157 -8.64 -13.00 16.99
CA VAL A 157 -8.68 -12.11 18.17
C VAL A 157 -9.49 -10.84 17.90
N LYS A 158 -9.62 -10.44 16.63
CA LYS A 158 -10.37 -9.23 16.25
C LYS A 158 -11.81 -9.46 15.81
N LYS A 159 -12.31 -10.70 15.85
CA LYS A 159 -13.74 -11.00 15.76
C LYS A 159 -14.41 -10.79 17.11
#